data_284c451946317b5b23193e1f3df9ddef
#
_entry.id   284c451946317b5b23193e1f3df9ddef
#
_cell.length_a   1.000
_cell.length_b   1.000
_cell.length_c   1.000
_cell.angle_alpha   90.00
_cell.angle_beta   90.00
_cell.angle_gamma   90.00
#
_symmetry.space_group_name_H-M   'P 1'
#
loop_
_entity.id
_entity.type
_entity.pdbx_description
1 polymer ?
#
loop_
_entity_poly.entity_id
_entity_poly.type
_entity_poly.pdbx_seq_one_letter_code
_entity_poly.pdbx_strand_id
1 'polypeptide(L)'
;DKLWDKEWFIRGVTKHGKKIGTSEDEEGKVHLESNTWAVLSGAADPDKGRMAMDSVDKYLFTEYGILLNAPSYTKRDMDIGFITRVYPGLKENGAIFSHPNPWAWAAECVLGRGDRAMKFYNALCPYYQNDKIEIRESEPYSYCQFIMGRDHTGFGRARHPFMTGSGGWAYFSATRYMMG
;
A
#
# COMPACT_ATOMS: atom_id res chain seq x y z
N ASP A 1 8.32 -19.90 5.12
CA ASP A 1 9.56 -19.26 4.64
C ASP A 1 9.76 -19.24 3.11
N LYS A 2 8.92 -19.92 2.34
CA LYS A 2 9.04 -19.95 0.86
C LYS A 2 8.77 -18.58 0.20
N LEU A 3 8.01 -17.72 0.87
CA LEU A 3 7.60 -16.40 0.37
C LEU A 3 8.41 -15.25 0.99
N TRP A 4 9.38 -15.54 1.85
CA TRP A 4 10.27 -14.53 2.44
C TRP A 4 11.46 -14.24 1.51
N ASP A 5 11.75 -12.97 1.26
CA ASP A 5 12.87 -12.51 0.46
C ASP A 5 13.63 -11.37 1.16
N LYS A 6 14.68 -11.72 1.89
CA LYS A 6 15.59 -10.82 2.61
C LYS A 6 14.90 -9.93 3.65
N GLU A 7 14.10 -8.94 3.22
CA GLU A 7 13.52 -7.91 4.10
C GLU A 7 11.99 -7.83 4.01
N TRP A 8 11.34 -8.59 3.10
CA TRP A 8 9.88 -8.55 2.91
C TRP A 8 9.32 -9.86 2.38
N PHE A 9 8.00 -9.98 2.37
CA PHE A 9 7.29 -11.09 1.73
C PHE A 9 7.01 -10.76 0.28
N ILE A 10 7.39 -11.67 -0.64
CA ILE A 10 7.10 -11.53 -2.07
C ILE A 10 5.59 -11.50 -2.31
N ARG A 11 5.17 -10.94 -3.45
CA ARG A 11 3.77 -10.84 -3.82
C ARG A 11 3.12 -12.20 -4.07
N GLY A 12 3.87 -13.11 -4.68
CA GLY A 12 3.38 -14.44 -5.00
C GLY A 12 4.28 -15.19 -5.97
N VAL A 13 3.74 -16.29 -6.49
CA VAL A 13 4.40 -17.14 -7.48
C VAL A 13 3.45 -17.37 -8.64
N THR A 14 3.90 -17.16 -9.87
CA THR A 14 3.08 -17.41 -11.06
C THR A 14 2.83 -18.90 -11.27
N LYS A 15 1.91 -19.24 -12.15
CA LYS A 15 1.64 -20.63 -12.54
C LYS A 15 2.86 -21.35 -13.15
N HIS A 16 3.84 -20.60 -13.63
CA HIS A 16 5.09 -21.14 -14.19
C HIS A 16 6.25 -21.14 -13.17
N GLY A 17 5.97 -20.84 -11.90
CA GLY A 17 6.97 -20.87 -10.84
C GLY A 17 7.82 -19.61 -10.71
N LYS A 18 7.58 -18.57 -11.52
CA LYS A 18 8.25 -17.27 -11.39
C LYS A 18 7.78 -16.57 -10.12
N LYS A 19 8.71 -16.19 -9.26
CA LYS A 19 8.42 -15.34 -8.10
C LYS A 19 8.14 -13.91 -8.55
N ILE A 20 7.23 -13.21 -7.87
CA ILE A 20 6.85 -11.82 -8.10
C ILE A 20 7.08 -11.03 -6.81
N GLY A 21 7.73 -9.89 -6.90
CA GLY A 21 7.98 -9.03 -5.75
C GLY A 21 9.24 -9.41 -4.99
N THR A 22 10.27 -9.83 -5.71
CA THR A 22 11.59 -10.16 -5.14
C THR A 22 12.51 -8.95 -5.13
N SER A 23 13.56 -9.00 -4.31
CA SER A 23 14.63 -7.98 -4.27
C SER A 23 15.42 -7.90 -5.58
N GLU A 24 15.35 -8.92 -6.42
CA GLU A 24 16.04 -9.00 -7.71
C GLU A 24 15.21 -8.44 -8.86
N ASP A 25 13.89 -8.26 -8.66
CA ASP A 25 13.02 -7.66 -9.68
C ASP A 25 13.39 -6.18 -9.88
N GLU A 26 13.39 -5.72 -11.12
CA GLU A 26 13.59 -4.29 -11.44
C GLU A 26 12.33 -3.48 -11.11
N GLU A 27 11.16 -4.04 -11.33
CA GLU A 27 9.83 -3.45 -11.16
C GLU A 27 8.97 -4.31 -10.21
N GLY A 28 8.03 -3.70 -9.50
CA GLY A 28 7.15 -4.43 -8.59
C GLY A 28 7.88 -5.18 -7.47
N LYS A 29 8.94 -4.61 -6.91
CA LYS A 29 9.74 -5.27 -5.86
C LYS A 29 8.98 -5.47 -4.57
N VAL A 30 8.41 -4.40 -4.03
CA VAL A 30 7.71 -4.43 -2.75
C VAL A 30 6.22 -4.21 -2.98
N HIS A 31 5.40 -5.03 -2.35
CA HIS A 31 3.94 -4.96 -2.43
C HIS A 31 3.33 -4.77 -1.05
N LEU A 32 2.33 -3.89 -0.95
CA LEU A 32 1.67 -3.55 0.31
C LEU A 32 0.92 -4.75 0.90
N GLU A 33 0.10 -5.41 0.06
CA GLU A 33 -0.84 -6.41 0.55
C GLU A 33 -0.15 -7.63 1.16
N SER A 34 0.88 -8.18 0.51
CA SER A 34 1.58 -9.37 1.02
C SER A 34 2.23 -9.11 2.37
N ASN A 35 2.76 -7.92 2.58
CA ASN A 35 3.46 -7.56 3.81
C ASN A 35 2.50 -7.25 4.96
N THR A 36 1.44 -6.49 4.70
CA THR A 36 0.42 -6.17 5.71
C THR A 36 -0.34 -7.42 6.16
N TRP A 37 -0.74 -8.28 5.22
CA TRP A 37 -1.48 -9.49 5.55
C TRP A 37 -0.61 -10.58 6.16
N ALA A 38 0.69 -10.63 5.89
CA ALA A 38 1.59 -11.53 6.62
C ALA A 38 1.59 -11.23 8.13
N VAL A 39 1.48 -9.95 8.51
CA VAL A 39 1.35 -9.52 9.91
C VAL A 39 -0.07 -9.76 10.44
N LEU A 40 -1.09 -9.26 9.75
CA LEU A 40 -2.48 -9.30 10.22
C LEU A 40 -3.03 -10.72 10.39
N SER A 41 -2.59 -11.65 9.53
CA SER A 41 -2.99 -13.07 9.62
C SER A 41 -2.19 -13.87 10.67
N GLY A 42 -1.14 -13.29 11.25
CA GLY A 42 -0.23 -14.01 12.14
C GLY A 42 0.69 -15.01 11.41
N ALA A 43 0.79 -14.95 10.08
CA ALA A 43 1.67 -15.83 9.31
C ALA A 43 3.14 -15.45 9.42
N ALA A 44 3.45 -14.18 9.65
CA ALA A 44 4.79 -13.70 9.91
C ALA A 44 5.13 -13.85 11.41
N ASP A 45 6.34 -14.33 11.71
CA ASP A 45 6.89 -14.13 13.05
C ASP A 45 7.11 -12.62 13.32
N PRO A 46 7.15 -12.17 14.59
CA PRO A 46 7.21 -10.74 14.92
C PRO A 46 8.40 -10.01 14.30
N ASP A 47 9.57 -10.65 14.20
CA ASP A 47 10.77 -9.99 13.68
C ASP A 47 10.67 -9.80 12.17
N LYS A 48 10.25 -10.83 11.42
CA LYS A 48 9.97 -10.69 9.98
C LYS A 48 8.83 -9.73 9.71
N GLY A 49 7.78 -9.73 10.54
CA GLY A 49 6.71 -8.76 10.46
C GLY A 49 7.20 -7.32 10.58
N ARG A 50 8.09 -7.05 11.54
CA ARG A 50 8.74 -5.74 11.72
C ARG A 50 9.57 -5.35 10.50
N MET A 51 10.43 -6.24 10.01
CA MET A 51 11.26 -5.99 8.83
C MET A 51 10.41 -5.73 7.57
N ALA A 52 9.35 -6.52 7.38
CA ALA A 52 8.42 -6.36 6.27
C ALA A 52 7.75 -4.98 6.29
N MET A 53 7.26 -4.56 7.45
CA MET A 53 6.62 -3.25 7.59
C MET A 53 7.62 -2.08 7.57
N ASP A 54 8.89 -2.31 7.94
CA ASP A 54 9.98 -1.34 7.72
C ASP A 54 10.25 -1.15 6.22
N SER A 55 10.18 -2.24 5.45
CA SER A 55 10.28 -2.17 3.99
C SER A 55 9.08 -1.45 3.36
N VAL A 56 7.87 -1.65 3.88
CA VAL A 56 6.68 -0.87 3.48
C VAL A 56 6.90 0.63 3.72
N ASP A 57 7.36 1.01 4.90
CA ASP A 57 7.65 2.44 5.21
C ASP A 57 8.74 3.00 4.29
N LYS A 58 9.83 2.26 4.11
CA LYS A 58 10.99 2.70 3.33
C LYS A 58 10.70 2.87 1.83
N TYR A 59 9.98 1.92 1.25
CA TYR A 59 9.83 1.84 -0.20
C TYR A 59 8.48 2.33 -0.73
N LEU A 60 7.41 2.21 0.07
CA LEU A 60 6.05 2.49 -0.37
C LEU A 60 5.44 3.77 0.25
N PHE A 61 5.93 4.24 1.39
CA PHE A 61 5.37 5.42 2.04
C PHE A 61 5.55 6.68 1.19
N THR A 62 4.48 7.48 1.14
CA THR A 62 4.47 8.84 0.58
C THR A 62 3.67 9.77 1.49
N GLU A 63 3.79 11.07 1.26
CA GLU A 63 3.02 12.08 1.99
C GLU A 63 1.49 12.04 1.70
N TYR A 64 1.05 11.23 0.73
CA TYR A 64 -0.36 11.05 0.36
C TYR A 64 -0.91 9.66 0.74
N GLY A 65 -0.11 8.81 1.38
CA GLY A 65 -0.42 7.44 1.74
C GLY A 65 0.62 6.45 1.22
N ILE A 66 0.26 5.18 1.19
CA ILE A 66 1.17 4.08 0.88
C ILE A 66 0.86 3.52 -0.51
N LEU A 67 1.87 3.41 -1.36
CA LEU A 67 1.77 2.81 -2.69
C LEU A 67 1.41 1.33 -2.60
N LEU A 68 0.67 0.82 -3.57
CA LEU A 68 0.40 -0.62 -3.66
C LEU A 68 1.64 -1.44 -3.93
N ASN A 69 2.50 -0.94 -4.80
CA ASN A 69 3.79 -1.55 -5.13
C ASN A 69 4.76 -0.49 -5.63
N ALA A 70 6.03 -0.80 -5.56
CA ALA A 70 7.10 0.04 -6.12
C ALA A 70 8.32 -0.81 -6.50
N PRO A 71 9.06 -0.39 -7.57
CA PRO A 71 8.64 0.56 -8.62
C PRO A 71 7.42 0.04 -9.42
N SER A 72 6.69 0.93 -10.08
CA SER A 72 5.58 0.53 -10.96
C SER A 72 6.09 -0.27 -12.16
N TYR A 73 5.23 -1.14 -12.70
CA TYR A 73 5.52 -1.86 -13.93
C TYR A 73 5.42 -0.94 -15.14
N THR A 74 6.44 -0.94 -16.00
CA THR A 74 6.48 -0.18 -17.27
C THR A 74 6.43 -1.11 -18.48
N LYS A 75 6.79 -2.38 -18.28
CA LYS A 75 6.82 -3.42 -19.32
C LYS A 75 5.67 -4.41 -19.12
N ARG A 76 5.01 -4.80 -20.22
CA ARG A 76 3.98 -5.85 -20.17
C ARG A 76 4.61 -7.20 -19.89
N ASP A 77 4.08 -7.90 -18.91
CA ASP A 77 4.42 -9.29 -18.59
C ASP A 77 3.13 -10.09 -18.39
N MET A 78 2.85 -10.99 -19.32
CA MET A 78 1.62 -11.80 -19.29
C MET A 78 1.62 -12.87 -18.21
N ASP A 79 2.78 -13.21 -17.68
CA ASP A 79 2.92 -14.16 -16.59
C ASP A 79 2.57 -13.50 -15.24
N ILE A 80 2.94 -12.23 -15.07
CA ILE A 80 2.50 -11.40 -13.96
C ILE A 80 1.02 -11.01 -14.09
N GLY A 81 0.60 -10.66 -15.31
CA GLY A 81 -0.81 -10.44 -15.64
C GLY A 81 -1.20 -8.98 -15.83
N PHE A 82 -2.51 -8.70 -15.61
CA PHE A 82 -3.15 -7.44 -16.01
C PHE A 82 -2.54 -6.19 -15.37
N ILE A 83 -2.02 -6.27 -14.15
CA ILE A 83 -1.37 -5.16 -13.47
C ILE A 83 -0.29 -4.49 -14.33
N THR A 84 0.45 -5.28 -15.13
CA THR A 84 1.52 -4.77 -16.00
C THR A 84 1.02 -4.02 -17.25
N ARG A 85 -0.31 -3.96 -17.46
CA ARG A 85 -0.94 -3.20 -18.52
C ARG A 85 -1.47 -1.85 -18.08
N VAL A 86 -1.60 -1.67 -16.77
CA VAL A 86 -2.06 -0.41 -16.17
C VAL A 86 -0.91 0.60 -16.24
N TYR A 87 -1.23 1.84 -16.57
CA TYR A 87 -0.21 2.90 -16.63
C TYR A 87 0.47 3.10 -15.27
N PRO A 88 1.80 3.32 -15.24
CA PRO A 88 2.55 3.51 -14.00
C PRO A 88 1.95 4.59 -13.10
N GLY A 89 1.83 4.30 -11.82
CA GLY A 89 1.24 5.20 -10.83
C GLY A 89 -0.29 5.28 -10.86
N LEU A 90 -0.97 4.44 -11.64
CA LEU A 90 -2.43 4.35 -11.65
C LEU A 90 -2.92 3.02 -11.07
N LYS A 91 -4.07 3.08 -10.40
CA LYS A 91 -4.80 1.92 -9.86
C LYS A 91 -3.85 0.92 -9.17
N GLU A 92 -3.90 -0.35 -9.59
CA GLU A 92 -3.10 -1.42 -9.00
C GLU A 92 -1.60 -1.32 -9.31
N ASN A 93 -1.21 -0.51 -10.29
CA ASN A 93 0.19 -0.38 -10.70
C ASN A 93 0.87 0.84 -10.07
N GLY A 94 1.22 0.73 -8.81
CA GLY A 94 1.99 1.75 -8.10
C GLY A 94 1.21 2.99 -7.67
N ALA A 95 -0.14 3.00 -7.73
CA ALA A 95 -0.93 4.05 -7.11
C ALA A 95 -1.02 3.85 -5.59
N ILE A 96 -1.44 4.91 -4.88
CA ILE A 96 -1.88 4.84 -3.50
C ILE A 96 -3.35 4.42 -3.53
N PHE A 97 -3.61 3.11 -3.51
CA PHE A 97 -4.96 2.60 -3.51
C PHE A 97 -5.53 2.70 -2.10
N SER A 98 -6.61 3.46 -1.93
CA SER A 98 -7.07 3.83 -0.58
C SER A 98 -7.59 2.64 0.23
N HIS A 99 -8.15 1.62 -0.44
CA HIS A 99 -8.77 0.47 0.24
C HIS A 99 -7.79 -0.36 1.09
N PRO A 100 -6.59 -0.77 0.62
CA PRO A 100 -5.65 -1.55 1.42
C PRO A 100 -4.78 -0.72 2.36
N ASN A 101 -4.76 0.58 2.25
CA ASN A 101 -3.95 1.43 3.13
C ASN A 101 -4.29 1.25 4.62
N PRO A 102 -5.57 1.13 5.04
CA PRO A 102 -5.93 0.80 6.42
C PRO A 102 -5.29 -0.47 6.99
N TRP A 103 -4.98 -1.44 6.14
CA TRP A 103 -4.29 -2.65 6.58
C TRP A 103 -2.87 -2.37 7.09
N ALA A 104 -2.22 -1.32 6.55
CA ALA A 104 -0.87 -0.96 6.98
C ALA A 104 -0.85 -0.41 8.41
N TRP A 105 -1.72 0.54 8.76
CA TRP A 105 -1.74 1.03 10.14
C TRP A 105 -2.30 0.01 11.11
N ALA A 106 -3.22 -0.87 10.68
CA ALA A 106 -3.65 -2.00 11.51
C ALA A 106 -2.48 -2.96 11.79
N ALA A 107 -1.65 -3.27 10.77
CA ALA A 107 -0.45 -4.11 10.94
C ALA A 107 0.57 -3.45 11.89
N GLU A 108 0.77 -2.14 11.80
CA GLU A 108 1.64 -1.41 12.73
C GLU A 108 1.11 -1.46 14.17
N CYS A 109 -0.21 -1.38 14.36
CA CYS A 109 -0.83 -1.55 15.69
C CYS A 109 -0.59 -2.97 16.24
N VAL A 110 -0.77 -4.01 15.42
CA VAL A 110 -0.47 -5.41 15.81
C VAL A 110 0.99 -5.56 16.25
N LEU A 111 1.91 -4.84 15.61
CA LEU A 111 3.34 -4.83 15.96
C LEU A 111 3.68 -3.92 17.15
N GLY A 112 2.70 -3.24 17.77
CA GLY A 112 2.88 -2.31 18.86
C GLY A 112 3.57 -0.98 18.48
N ARG A 113 3.45 -0.55 17.20
CA ARG A 113 4.12 0.64 16.67
C ARG A 113 3.11 1.77 16.38
N GLY A 114 2.43 2.24 17.43
CA GLY A 114 1.34 3.23 17.35
C GLY A 114 1.70 4.54 16.62
N ASP A 115 2.90 5.08 16.84
CA ASP A 115 3.34 6.30 16.17
C ASP A 115 3.42 6.12 14.65
N ARG A 116 3.89 4.96 14.18
CA ARG A 116 3.93 4.65 12.75
C ARG A 116 2.53 4.41 12.19
N ALA A 117 1.67 3.76 12.95
CA ALA A 117 0.26 3.61 12.58
C ALA A 117 -0.40 4.98 12.39
N MET A 118 -0.18 5.92 13.30
CA MET A 118 -0.68 7.29 13.20
C MET A 118 -0.08 8.04 11.99
N LYS A 119 1.21 7.87 11.73
CA LYS A 119 1.88 8.41 10.52
C LYS A 119 1.16 7.95 9.24
N PHE A 120 0.89 6.65 9.12
CA PHE A 120 0.23 6.07 7.95
C PHE A 120 -1.23 6.52 7.83
N TYR A 121 -1.96 6.54 8.93
CA TYR A 121 -3.33 7.05 8.99
C TYR A 121 -3.40 8.51 8.52
N ASN A 122 -2.57 9.40 9.07
CA ASN A 122 -2.57 10.83 8.76
C ASN A 122 -2.23 11.08 7.28
N ALA A 123 -1.33 10.30 6.69
CA ALA A 123 -0.94 10.45 5.31
C ALA A 123 -2.09 10.19 4.32
N LEU A 124 -3.02 9.26 4.63
CA LEU A 124 -4.16 8.98 3.75
C LEU A 124 -5.44 9.73 4.15
N CYS A 125 -5.62 10.07 5.42
CA CYS A 125 -6.87 10.65 5.93
C CYS A 125 -7.23 11.93 5.16
N PRO A 126 -8.42 12.00 4.54
CA PRO A 126 -8.81 13.15 3.71
C PRO A 126 -8.73 14.50 4.44
N TYR A 127 -9.10 14.53 5.71
CA TYR A 127 -9.05 15.74 6.52
C TYR A 127 -7.63 16.33 6.61
N TYR A 128 -6.61 15.48 6.82
CA TYR A 128 -5.21 15.92 6.92
C TYR A 128 -4.57 16.26 5.56
N GLN A 129 -5.29 16.02 4.46
CA GLN A 129 -4.85 16.38 3.11
C GLN A 129 -5.51 17.68 2.60
N ASN A 130 -6.29 18.36 3.45
CA ASN A 130 -7.05 19.55 3.02
C ASN A 130 -6.15 20.74 2.68
N ASP A 131 -5.00 20.88 3.31
CA ASP A 131 -3.97 21.86 2.99
C ASP A 131 -3.33 21.66 1.59
N LYS A 132 -3.53 20.47 1.01
CA LYS A 132 -3.04 20.08 -0.32
C LYS A 132 -4.19 19.93 -1.34
N ILE A 133 -5.32 20.61 -1.11
CA ILE A 133 -6.53 20.44 -1.92
C ILE A 133 -6.30 20.76 -3.40
N GLU A 134 -5.44 21.71 -3.71
CA GLU A 134 -5.07 22.10 -5.08
C GLU A 134 -4.37 20.95 -5.86
N ILE A 135 -3.68 20.06 -5.15
CA ILE A 135 -3.03 18.89 -5.73
C ILE A 135 -3.99 17.71 -5.71
N ARG A 136 -4.64 17.47 -4.56
CA ARG A 136 -5.51 16.33 -4.33
C ARG A 136 -6.77 16.36 -5.20
N GLU A 137 -7.35 17.53 -5.41
CA GLU A 137 -8.56 17.75 -6.23
C GLU A 137 -9.73 16.83 -5.82
N SER A 138 -9.96 16.66 -4.52
CA SER A 138 -11.06 15.85 -3.99
C SER A 138 -11.49 16.37 -2.62
N GLU A 139 -12.72 16.06 -2.24
CA GLU A 139 -13.34 16.53 -1.01
C GLU A 139 -12.56 16.13 0.24
N PRO A 140 -12.41 17.03 1.25
CA PRO A 140 -11.63 16.77 2.47
C PRO A 140 -12.30 15.78 3.43
N TYR A 141 -13.52 15.36 3.16
CA TYR A 141 -14.30 14.42 3.97
C TYR A 141 -14.58 13.08 3.27
N SER A 142 -13.98 12.87 2.09
CA SER A 142 -14.22 11.68 1.28
C SER A 142 -12.93 10.94 0.95
N TYR A 143 -12.91 9.64 1.19
CA TYR A 143 -11.92 8.77 0.56
C TYR A 143 -12.20 8.64 -0.93
N CYS A 144 -11.14 8.57 -1.72
CA CYS A 144 -11.19 8.26 -3.14
C CYS A 144 -10.81 6.79 -3.39
N GLN A 145 -11.00 6.30 -4.60
CA GLN A 145 -10.58 4.94 -4.94
C GLN A 145 -9.05 4.81 -4.84
N PHE A 146 -8.34 5.75 -5.48
CA PHE A 146 -6.88 5.82 -5.42
C PHE A 146 -6.39 7.26 -5.60
N ILE A 147 -5.17 7.50 -5.15
CA ILE A 147 -4.39 8.71 -5.42
C ILE A 147 -3.26 8.28 -6.37
N MET A 148 -2.99 9.08 -7.41
CA MET A 148 -1.93 8.82 -8.37
C MET A 148 -0.58 8.69 -7.66
N GLY A 149 0.15 7.62 -7.96
CA GLY A 149 1.44 7.30 -7.36
C GLY A 149 2.60 8.13 -7.92
N ARG A 150 3.77 7.97 -7.28
CA ARG A 150 4.96 8.79 -7.59
C ARG A 150 5.48 8.63 -9.03
N ASP A 151 5.14 7.52 -9.69
CA ASP A 151 5.57 7.24 -11.06
C ASP A 151 4.63 7.87 -12.11
N HIS A 152 3.60 8.60 -11.67
CA HIS A 152 2.68 9.34 -12.54
C HIS A 152 2.92 10.85 -12.44
N THR A 153 2.79 11.57 -13.55
CA THR A 153 2.96 13.03 -13.62
C THR A 153 1.97 13.81 -12.75
N GLY A 154 0.81 13.21 -12.44
CA GLY A 154 -0.21 13.76 -11.55
C GLY A 154 -0.10 13.25 -10.11
N PHE A 155 1.11 12.94 -9.62
CA PHE A 155 1.31 12.45 -8.26
C PHE A 155 0.56 13.27 -7.21
N GLY A 156 -0.15 12.61 -6.32
CA GLY A 156 -0.97 13.25 -5.27
C GLY A 156 -2.42 13.53 -5.66
N ARG A 157 -2.78 13.48 -6.96
CA ARG A 157 -4.14 13.71 -7.43
C ARG A 157 -5.05 12.52 -7.13
N ALA A 158 -6.14 12.76 -6.43
CA ALA A 158 -7.15 11.75 -6.11
C ALA A 158 -8.06 11.45 -7.32
N ARG A 159 -8.53 10.20 -7.40
CA ARG A 159 -9.43 9.74 -8.47
C ARG A 159 -10.60 8.96 -7.90
N HIS A 160 -11.75 9.15 -8.51
CA HIS A 160 -13.01 8.49 -8.16
C HIS A 160 -13.36 8.65 -6.67
N PRO A 161 -13.63 9.89 -6.20
CA PRO A 161 -14.10 10.14 -4.85
C PRO A 161 -15.39 9.33 -4.58
N PHE A 162 -15.58 8.90 -3.34
CA PHE A 162 -16.67 8.04 -2.86
C PHE A 162 -16.72 6.60 -3.41
N MET A 163 -16.04 6.28 -4.50
CA MET A 163 -16.06 4.94 -5.11
C MET A 163 -15.05 3.99 -4.45
N THR A 164 -15.21 3.72 -3.16
CA THR A 164 -14.23 2.90 -2.42
C THR A 164 -14.83 2.32 -1.14
N GLY A 165 -14.33 1.14 -0.75
CA GLY A 165 -14.58 0.55 0.58
C GLY A 165 -13.66 1.09 1.68
N SER A 166 -12.84 2.10 1.39
CA SER A 166 -11.81 2.60 2.32
C SER A 166 -12.39 3.14 3.62
N GLY A 167 -13.54 3.80 3.58
CA GLY A 167 -14.20 4.33 4.78
C GLY A 167 -14.51 3.25 5.80
N GLY A 168 -15.05 2.12 5.34
CA GLY A 168 -15.33 0.96 6.21
C GLY A 168 -14.06 0.37 6.81
N TRP A 169 -13.03 0.17 6.00
CA TRP A 169 -11.74 -0.33 6.49
C TRP A 169 -11.02 0.66 7.40
N ALA A 170 -11.06 1.97 7.09
CA ALA A 170 -10.50 3.00 7.95
C ALA A 170 -11.19 3.04 9.31
N TYR A 171 -12.53 3.01 9.32
CA TYR A 171 -13.32 2.94 10.56
C TYR A 171 -12.99 1.68 11.36
N PHE A 172 -13.03 0.51 10.72
CA PHE A 172 -12.73 -0.78 11.38
C PHE A 172 -11.31 -0.78 11.95
N SER A 173 -10.32 -0.35 11.17
CA SER A 173 -8.93 -0.34 11.61
C SER A 173 -8.69 0.67 12.74
N ALA A 174 -9.33 1.83 12.69
CA ALA A 174 -9.22 2.84 13.74
C ALA A 174 -9.84 2.33 15.05
N THR A 175 -11.07 1.82 15.00
CA THR A 175 -11.78 1.39 16.22
C THR A 175 -11.24 0.09 16.79
N ARG A 176 -10.82 -0.85 15.95
CA ARG A 176 -10.39 -2.19 16.40
C ARG A 176 -8.91 -2.25 16.78
N TYR A 177 -8.04 -1.50 16.10
CA TYR A 177 -6.59 -1.63 16.27
C TYR A 177 -5.94 -0.38 16.87
N MET A 178 -6.39 0.83 16.52
CA MET A 178 -5.77 2.06 17.04
C MET A 178 -6.34 2.46 18.40
N MET A 179 -7.64 2.23 18.62
CA MET A 179 -8.31 2.60 19.87
C MET A 179 -8.42 1.42 20.86
N GLY A 180 -8.34 0.20 20.39
CA GLY A 180 -8.42 -1.03 21.18
C GLY A 180 -9.82 -1.58 21.25
#